data_1b63af4a6146669768e970e7b6d60419
#
_entry.id   1b63af4a6146669768e970e7b6d60419
#
_cell.length_a   1.000
_cell.length_b   1.000
_cell.length_c   1.000
_cell.angle_alpha   90.00
_cell.angle_beta   90.00
_cell.angle_gamma   90.00
#
_symmetry.space_group_name_H-M   'P 1'
#
loop_
_entity.id
_entity.type
_entity.pdbx_description
1 polymer ?
#
loop_
_entity_poly.entity_id
_entity_poly.type
_entity_poly.pdbx_seq_one_letter_code
_entity_poly.pdbx_strand_id
1 'polypeptide(L)'
;MTENNESGTAAEKNVEAHGAPTNLKKSDFYYDLPEELIAQTPAEPRDSSRLLVYDRQNGRVEHRIFRDIKNYLRAGDVLVINNTKVLPARLYAHTAHGGRVEVLLLKRISSARWEVLVKPGKKCKPGTHLTVNDELSLDVVSVTDSGERIVDFACDGVFEEVLDRAGSMPLPPYIHEKLKDKNRYQTVYAKTDGSAAAPTAGLHFTPALLQEIKDMGVEIAEVLLHVGLGTFRPVKEDAITDHKMHSEYYEVGKEAAEIISRAKREGRRVIAVGTTSVRTLESAAEDDGTIKPCHGNTSIFIYPPYKFRCVDCLITNFHLPESTLIMLVAAMVGREKILQLYKTAVENKYRFFSFGDCMFIC
;
A
#
# COMPACT_ATOMS: atom_id res chain seq x y z
N MET A 1 18.76 -42.93 12.22
CA MET A 1 18.79 -41.48 12.46
C MET A 1 17.81 -40.87 11.47
N THR A 2 16.61 -40.63 11.93
CA THR A 2 15.52 -40.04 11.14
C THR A 2 15.60 -38.52 11.32
N GLU A 3 16.03 -37.82 10.28
CA GLU A 3 15.97 -36.36 10.23
C GLU A 3 14.50 -35.94 10.17
N ASN A 4 14.01 -35.36 11.26
CA ASN A 4 12.76 -34.66 11.30
C ASN A 4 12.92 -33.35 10.53
N ASN A 5 12.41 -33.32 9.30
CA ASN A 5 12.23 -32.13 8.51
C ASN A 5 10.96 -31.42 9.04
N GLU A 6 11.09 -30.62 10.08
CA GLU A 6 10.03 -29.69 10.49
C GLU A 6 9.99 -28.54 9.46
N SER A 7 9.20 -28.72 8.41
CA SER A 7 8.74 -27.63 7.57
C SER A 7 7.78 -26.77 8.42
N GLY A 8 8.33 -25.79 9.10
CA GLY A 8 7.54 -24.82 9.85
C GLY A 8 6.60 -24.08 8.91
N THR A 9 5.36 -24.52 8.81
CA THR A 9 4.29 -23.80 8.11
C THR A 9 4.06 -22.47 8.81
N ALA A 10 4.05 -21.38 8.05
CA ALA A 10 3.75 -20.05 8.57
C ALA A 10 2.37 -20.05 9.24
N ALA A 11 2.28 -19.48 10.45
CA ALA A 11 1.03 -19.44 11.21
C ALA A 11 0.04 -18.46 10.61
N GLU A 12 -1.23 -18.84 10.56
CA GLU A 12 -2.30 -17.91 10.22
C GLU A 12 -2.58 -16.95 11.39
N LYS A 13 -2.55 -15.63 11.12
CA LYS A 13 -2.76 -14.58 12.12
C LYS A 13 -3.67 -13.50 11.55
N ASN A 14 -4.95 -13.54 11.91
CA ASN A 14 -5.91 -12.51 11.55
C ASN A 14 -5.89 -11.41 12.62
N VAL A 15 -5.74 -10.14 12.20
CA VAL A 15 -5.58 -9.02 13.11
C VAL A 15 -6.69 -8.00 12.91
N GLU A 16 -7.50 -7.84 13.95
CA GLU A 16 -8.46 -6.76 14.11
C GLU A 16 -7.98 -5.90 15.30
N ALA A 17 -7.05 -4.99 15.03
CA ALA A 17 -6.54 -4.10 16.07
C ALA A 17 -7.03 -2.68 15.82
N HIS A 18 -7.71 -2.13 16.80
CA HIS A 18 -8.06 -0.73 16.87
C HIS A 18 -7.09 -0.02 17.83
N GLY A 19 -6.79 1.25 17.54
CA GLY A 19 -6.02 2.09 18.45
C GLY A 19 -6.70 2.23 19.82
N ALA A 20 -5.98 2.77 20.78
CA ALA A 20 -6.55 3.07 22.10
C ALA A 20 -7.75 4.03 21.98
N PRO A 21 -8.72 3.99 22.91
CA PRO A 21 -9.84 4.93 22.91
C PRO A 21 -9.33 6.37 22.84
N THR A 22 -9.94 7.18 21.97
CA THR A 22 -9.57 8.58 21.76
C THR A 22 -10.83 9.40 21.42
N ASN A 23 -10.78 10.69 21.70
CA ASN A 23 -11.80 11.65 21.28
C ASN A 23 -11.47 12.34 19.95
N LEU A 24 -10.45 11.86 19.23
CA LEU A 24 -10.04 12.45 17.97
C LEU A 24 -11.12 12.30 16.89
N LYS A 25 -11.30 13.38 16.15
CA LYS A 25 -12.19 13.44 15.01
C LYS A 25 -11.40 13.44 13.71
N LYS A 26 -12.06 13.05 12.63
CA LYS A 26 -11.50 13.14 11.29
C LYS A 26 -10.98 14.55 10.98
N SER A 27 -11.76 15.58 11.31
CA SER A 27 -11.39 16.99 11.12
C SER A 27 -10.13 17.44 11.86
N ASP A 28 -9.72 16.73 12.92
CA ASP A 28 -8.45 16.99 13.61
C ASP A 28 -7.21 16.72 12.76
N PHE A 29 -7.38 16.05 11.63
CA PHE A 29 -6.34 15.73 10.64
C PHE A 29 -6.52 16.50 9.33
N TYR A 30 -7.31 17.56 9.37
CA TYR A 30 -7.47 18.47 8.23
C TYR A 30 -6.26 19.40 8.09
N TYR A 31 -5.85 19.64 6.86
CA TYR A 31 -4.94 20.69 6.45
C TYR A 31 -5.33 21.15 5.05
N ASP A 32 -5.04 22.37 4.71
CA ASP A 32 -5.31 22.92 3.39
C ASP A 32 -4.29 22.37 2.37
N LEU A 33 -4.79 21.68 1.34
CA LEU A 33 -3.98 21.10 0.26
C LEU A 33 -4.45 21.67 -1.08
N PRO A 34 -3.66 22.57 -1.69
CA PRO A 34 -3.92 23.03 -3.05
C PRO A 34 -3.93 21.86 -4.06
N GLU A 35 -4.96 21.83 -4.92
CA GLU A 35 -5.16 20.73 -5.87
C GLU A 35 -3.98 20.59 -6.85
N GLU A 36 -3.34 21.69 -7.23
CA GLU A 36 -2.18 21.73 -8.12
C GLU A 36 -0.94 21.03 -7.54
N LEU A 37 -0.90 20.79 -6.22
CA LEU A 37 0.19 20.02 -5.59
C LEU A 37 -0.03 18.51 -5.68
N ILE A 38 -1.19 18.04 -6.10
CA ILE A 38 -1.46 16.60 -6.30
C ILE A 38 -0.77 16.15 -7.59
N ALA A 39 0.27 15.35 -7.45
CA ALA A 39 1.09 14.91 -8.57
C ALA A 39 0.30 14.02 -9.55
N GLN A 40 0.25 14.41 -10.82
CA GLN A 40 -0.41 13.64 -11.87
C GLN A 40 0.54 12.69 -12.59
N THR A 41 1.85 12.96 -12.55
CA THR A 41 2.90 12.14 -13.20
C THR A 41 4.05 11.86 -12.23
N PRO A 42 4.69 10.67 -12.34
CA PRO A 42 5.83 10.34 -11.49
C PRO A 42 7.07 11.17 -11.85
N ALA A 43 7.97 11.33 -10.88
CA ALA A 43 9.28 11.93 -11.11
C ALA A 43 10.13 11.05 -12.04
N GLU A 44 10.95 11.69 -12.89
CA GLU A 44 11.89 11.00 -13.79
C GLU A 44 13.30 11.60 -13.66
N PRO A 45 14.31 10.81 -13.26
CA PRO A 45 14.22 9.41 -12.79
C PRO A 45 13.45 9.30 -11.45
N ARG A 46 13.08 8.06 -11.05
CA ARG A 46 12.26 7.79 -9.84
C ARG A 46 12.83 8.45 -8.59
N ASP A 47 14.14 8.37 -8.40
CA ASP A 47 14.88 8.85 -7.23
C ASP A 47 15.19 10.36 -7.27
N SER A 48 14.67 11.08 -8.27
CA SER A 48 14.75 12.56 -8.35
C SER A 48 13.61 13.28 -7.64
N SER A 49 12.62 12.57 -7.10
CA SER A 49 11.60 13.17 -6.24
C SER A 49 12.24 13.86 -5.03
N ARG A 50 11.56 14.86 -4.48
CA ARG A 50 12.04 15.52 -3.26
C ARG A 50 11.84 14.64 -2.03
N LEU A 51 12.69 14.84 -1.04
CA LEU A 51 12.66 14.16 0.25
C LEU A 51 12.63 15.19 1.37
N LEU A 52 11.59 15.15 2.22
CA LEU A 52 11.57 15.85 3.48
C LEU A 52 12.01 14.88 4.58
N VAL A 53 13.14 15.16 5.22
CA VAL A 53 13.65 14.36 6.34
C VAL A 53 13.22 15.03 7.64
N TYR A 54 12.62 14.25 8.53
CA TYR A 54 12.28 14.68 9.89
C TYR A 54 12.94 13.78 10.93
N ASP A 55 13.88 14.34 11.66
CA ASP A 55 14.52 13.68 12.81
C ASP A 55 13.68 13.93 14.07
N ARG A 56 13.09 12.87 14.62
CA ARG A 56 12.22 12.94 15.79
C ARG A 56 12.98 13.24 17.08
N GLN A 57 14.28 12.93 17.14
CA GLN A 57 15.07 13.11 18.36
C GLN A 57 15.37 14.57 18.62
N ASN A 58 15.72 15.34 17.58
CA ASN A 58 16.11 16.73 17.70
C ASN A 58 15.13 17.72 17.05
N GLY A 59 14.08 17.21 16.40
CA GLY A 59 13.04 18.03 15.73
C GLY A 59 13.51 18.68 14.42
N ARG A 60 14.66 18.29 13.89
CA ARG A 60 15.27 18.87 12.68
C ARG A 60 14.48 18.45 11.43
N VAL A 61 14.26 19.44 10.55
CA VAL A 61 13.66 19.24 9.22
C VAL A 61 14.70 19.57 8.17
N GLU A 62 14.88 18.69 7.19
CA GLU A 62 15.78 18.89 6.06
C GLU A 62 15.05 18.65 4.74
N HIS A 63 15.43 19.43 3.72
CA HIS A 63 14.93 19.28 2.36
C HIS A 63 16.03 18.68 1.48
N ARG A 64 15.75 17.55 0.85
CA ARG A 64 16.69 16.75 0.07
C ARG A 64 16.03 16.24 -1.22
N ILE A 65 16.77 15.48 -2.01
CA ILE A 65 16.29 14.66 -3.10
C ILE A 65 16.30 13.19 -2.64
N PHE A 66 15.38 12.37 -3.12
CA PHE A 66 15.18 11.01 -2.60
C PHE A 66 16.46 10.15 -2.67
N ARG A 67 17.29 10.31 -3.71
CA ARG A 67 18.57 9.61 -3.81
C ARG A 67 19.52 9.86 -2.63
N ASP A 68 19.32 10.94 -1.88
CA ASP A 68 20.11 11.26 -0.70
C ASP A 68 19.69 10.46 0.54
N ILE A 69 18.64 9.61 0.44
CA ILE A 69 18.16 8.77 1.55
C ILE A 69 19.29 7.93 2.15
N LYS A 70 20.24 7.47 1.31
CA LYS A 70 21.40 6.72 1.73
C LYS A 70 22.26 7.44 2.79
N ASN A 71 22.25 8.77 2.82
CA ASN A 71 22.99 9.56 3.83
C ASN A 71 22.37 9.49 5.23
N TYR A 72 21.16 8.95 5.34
CA TYR A 72 20.40 8.79 6.58
C TYR A 72 20.29 7.33 7.03
N LEU A 73 20.72 6.40 6.16
CA LEU A 73 20.81 4.98 6.46
C LEU A 73 22.22 4.63 6.96
N ARG A 74 22.33 3.56 7.73
CA ARG A 74 23.60 3.08 8.27
C ARG A 74 23.68 1.54 8.17
N ALA A 75 24.89 1.02 8.15
CA ALA A 75 25.12 -0.42 8.17
C ALA A 75 24.37 -1.07 9.34
N GLY A 76 23.71 -2.17 9.07
CA GLY A 76 22.89 -2.89 10.04
C GLY A 76 21.42 -2.45 10.12
N ASP A 77 21.01 -1.34 9.50
CA ASP A 77 19.58 -1.03 9.34
C ASP A 77 18.87 -2.12 8.52
N VAL A 78 17.58 -2.32 8.77
CA VAL A 78 16.73 -3.21 7.97
C VAL A 78 15.69 -2.37 7.25
N LEU A 79 15.75 -2.36 5.92
CA LEU A 79 14.78 -1.70 5.05
C LEU A 79 13.69 -2.71 4.66
N VAL A 80 12.46 -2.51 5.14
CA VAL A 80 11.34 -3.42 4.87
C VAL A 80 10.49 -2.90 3.73
N ILE A 81 10.40 -3.69 2.66
CA ILE A 81 9.68 -3.35 1.42
C ILE A 81 8.52 -4.30 1.17
N ASN A 82 7.42 -3.77 0.63
CA ASN A 82 6.26 -4.57 0.23
C ASN A 82 6.41 -4.96 -1.26
N ASN A 83 6.61 -6.24 -1.53
CA ASN A 83 6.88 -6.79 -2.86
C ASN A 83 5.63 -7.10 -3.69
N THR A 84 4.45 -6.64 -3.22
CA THR A 84 3.21 -6.83 -3.97
C THR A 84 3.27 -6.21 -5.36
N LYS A 85 2.66 -6.88 -6.33
CA LYS A 85 2.56 -6.43 -7.72
C LYS A 85 1.12 -6.09 -8.07
N VAL A 86 0.92 -4.93 -8.69
CA VAL A 86 -0.39 -4.46 -9.14
C VAL A 86 -0.81 -5.20 -10.39
N LEU A 87 -2.00 -5.79 -10.36
CA LEU A 87 -2.63 -6.33 -11.55
C LEU A 87 -3.17 -5.21 -12.44
N PRO A 88 -3.21 -5.36 -13.77
CA PRO A 88 -3.93 -4.47 -14.66
C PRO A 88 -5.44 -4.68 -14.51
N ALA A 89 -5.93 -4.47 -13.30
CA ALA A 89 -7.22 -4.90 -12.77
C ALA A 89 -8.42 -4.10 -13.29
N ARG A 90 -8.20 -3.04 -14.10
CA ARG A 90 -9.29 -2.25 -14.70
C ARG A 90 -9.57 -2.70 -16.11
N LEU A 91 -10.76 -3.28 -16.31
CA LEU A 91 -11.26 -3.74 -17.59
C LEU A 91 -12.40 -2.85 -18.08
N TYR A 92 -12.55 -2.78 -19.39
CA TYR A 92 -13.72 -2.17 -20.02
C TYR A 92 -14.45 -3.25 -20.81
N ALA A 93 -15.66 -3.56 -20.36
CA ALA A 93 -16.52 -4.56 -20.96
C ALA A 93 -17.76 -3.93 -21.60
N HIS A 94 -18.46 -4.69 -22.43
CA HIS A 94 -19.67 -4.27 -23.10
C HIS A 94 -20.80 -5.27 -22.83
N THR A 95 -22.01 -4.74 -22.61
CA THR A 95 -23.23 -5.56 -22.58
C THR A 95 -23.59 -6.02 -23.99
N ALA A 96 -24.48 -7.00 -24.14
CA ALA A 96 -25.00 -7.48 -25.43
C ALA A 96 -25.60 -6.33 -26.30
N HIS A 97 -26.01 -5.23 -25.71
CA HIS A 97 -26.54 -4.05 -26.40
C HIS A 97 -25.50 -2.93 -26.61
N GLY A 98 -24.20 -3.24 -26.47
CA GLY A 98 -23.08 -2.29 -26.67
C GLY A 98 -22.86 -1.28 -25.53
N GLY A 99 -23.58 -1.41 -24.42
CA GLY A 99 -23.40 -0.51 -23.27
C GLY A 99 -22.08 -0.75 -22.57
N ARG A 100 -21.19 0.27 -22.53
CA ARG A 100 -19.90 0.18 -21.84
C ARG A 100 -20.06 0.05 -20.32
N VAL A 101 -19.24 -0.81 -19.75
CA VAL A 101 -19.12 -1.06 -18.30
C VAL A 101 -17.64 -1.08 -17.93
N GLU A 102 -17.26 -0.31 -16.94
CA GLU A 102 -15.97 -0.46 -16.28
C GLU A 102 -16.07 -1.56 -15.22
N VAL A 103 -15.16 -2.52 -15.25
CA VAL A 103 -15.03 -3.62 -14.29
C VAL A 103 -13.67 -3.51 -13.64
N LEU A 104 -13.65 -3.44 -12.31
CA LEU A 104 -12.43 -3.31 -11.54
C LEU A 104 -12.31 -4.51 -10.59
N LEU A 105 -11.31 -5.35 -10.84
CA LEU A 105 -11.03 -6.54 -10.05
C LEU A 105 -10.57 -6.15 -8.64
N LEU A 106 -11.15 -6.77 -7.61
CA LEU A 106 -10.84 -6.51 -6.21
C LEU A 106 -10.15 -7.69 -5.54
N LYS A 107 -10.81 -8.85 -5.56
CA LYS A 107 -10.36 -10.04 -4.86
C LYS A 107 -10.64 -11.28 -5.68
N ARG A 108 -9.61 -12.12 -5.81
CA ARG A 108 -9.77 -13.45 -6.40
C ARG A 108 -10.39 -14.40 -5.39
N ILE A 109 -11.46 -15.08 -5.77
CA ILE A 109 -12.15 -16.06 -4.93
C ILE A 109 -11.74 -17.46 -5.36
N SER A 110 -11.64 -17.71 -6.69
CA SER A 110 -11.13 -18.96 -7.26
C SER A 110 -10.41 -18.68 -8.58
N SER A 111 -10.01 -19.70 -9.31
CA SER A 111 -9.35 -19.56 -10.62
C SER A 111 -10.12 -18.68 -11.60
N ALA A 112 -11.45 -18.78 -11.63
CA ALA A 112 -12.31 -18.02 -12.54
C ALA A 112 -13.18 -16.97 -11.82
N ARG A 113 -13.39 -17.10 -10.51
CA ARG A 113 -14.33 -16.26 -9.75
C ARG A 113 -13.65 -15.12 -9.05
N TRP A 114 -14.20 -13.91 -9.22
CA TRP A 114 -13.69 -12.68 -8.65
C TRP A 114 -14.80 -11.84 -8.03
N GLU A 115 -14.41 -11.09 -7.00
CA GLU A 115 -15.15 -9.93 -6.51
C GLU A 115 -14.67 -8.71 -7.27
N VAL A 116 -15.61 -7.91 -7.81
CA VAL A 116 -15.31 -6.77 -8.66
C VAL A 116 -16.21 -5.57 -8.35
N LEU A 117 -15.72 -4.36 -8.58
CA LEU A 117 -16.56 -3.18 -8.72
C LEU A 117 -16.95 -2.98 -10.18
N VAL A 118 -18.17 -2.51 -10.42
CA VAL A 118 -18.65 -2.23 -11.78
C VAL A 118 -19.26 -0.82 -11.86
N LYS A 119 -19.07 -0.15 -12.98
CA LYS A 119 -19.64 1.17 -13.26
C LYS A 119 -20.12 1.26 -14.70
N PRO A 120 -21.44 1.51 -14.94
CA PRO A 120 -22.52 1.71 -13.97
C PRO A 120 -23.10 0.40 -13.43
N GLY A 121 -23.31 0.32 -12.10
CA GLY A 121 -23.82 -0.88 -11.41
C GLY A 121 -25.23 -1.31 -11.85
N LYS A 122 -26.06 -0.38 -12.31
CA LYS A 122 -27.45 -0.67 -12.78
C LYS A 122 -27.48 -1.59 -13.99
N LYS A 123 -26.40 -1.66 -14.78
CA LYS A 123 -26.28 -2.54 -15.96
C LYS A 123 -25.75 -3.95 -15.62
N CYS A 124 -25.34 -4.20 -14.39
CA CYS A 124 -24.65 -5.42 -13.96
C CYS A 124 -25.46 -6.10 -12.86
N LYS A 125 -26.62 -6.65 -13.25
CA LYS A 125 -27.46 -7.48 -12.38
C LYS A 125 -27.01 -8.95 -12.49
N PRO A 126 -27.31 -9.80 -11.51
CA PRO A 126 -27.09 -11.25 -11.64
C PRO A 126 -27.68 -11.78 -12.96
N GLY A 127 -26.91 -12.64 -13.64
CA GLY A 127 -27.23 -13.16 -14.98
C GLY A 127 -26.83 -12.24 -16.14
N THR A 128 -26.22 -11.08 -15.89
CA THR A 128 -25.73 -10.23 -16.99
C THR A 128 -24.41 -10.78 -17.51
N HIS A 129 -24.35 -11.01 -18.83
CA HIS A 129 -23.12 -11.32 -19.56
C HIS A 129 -22.45 -10.04 -20.06
N LEU A 130 -21.12 -9.95 -19.88
CA LEU A 130 -20.28 -8.82 -20.31
C LEU A 130 -19.09 -9.35 -21.12
N THR A 131 -18.83 -8.76 -22.27
CA THR A 131 -17.68 -9.10 -23.12
C THR A 131 -16.61 -8.03 -23.02
N VAL A 132 -15.37 -8.40 -22.71
CA VAL A 132 -14.22 -7.52 -22.71
C VAL A 132 -13.61 -7.47 -24.11
N ASN A 133 -13.26 -8.63 -24.65
CA ASN A 133 -12.76 -8.85 -26.00
C ASN A 133 -13.05 -10.31 -26.44
N ASP A 134 -12.42 -10.75 -27.53
CA ASP A 134 -12.63 -12.11 -28.07
C ASP A 134 -12.07 -13.21 -27.14
N GLU A 135 -11.10 -12.89 -26.27
CA GLU A 135 -10.44 -13.83 -25.36
C GLU A 135 -11.03 -13.81 -23.93
N LEU A 136 -11.78 -12.76 -23.55
CA LEU A 136 -12.21 -12.54 -22.17
C LEU A 136 -13.64 -12.04 -22.07
N SER A 137 -14.45 -12.76 -21.32
CA SER A 137 -15.81 -12.36 -20.95
C SER A 137 -16.08 -12.69 -19.48
N LEU A 138 -17.21 -12.23 -18.94
CA LEU A 138 -17.60 -12.49 -17.57
C LEU A 138 -19.12 -12.51 -17.40
N ASP A 139 -19.57 -13.31 -16.46
CA ASP A 139 -20.95 -13.42 -16.04
C ASP A 139 -21.13 -12.91 -14.60
N VAL A 140 -22.11 -12.04 -14.38
CA VAL A 140 -22.44 -11.56 -13.04
C VAL A 140 -23.23 -12.62 -12.30
N VAL A 141 -22.65 -13.18 -11.23
CA VAL A 141 -23.25 -14.25 -10.42
C VAL A 141 -24.15 -13.67 -9.32
N SER A 142 -23.65 -12.72 -8.56
CA SER A 142 -24.36 -12.12 -7.43
C SER A 142 -23.90 -10.69 -7.13
N VAL A 143 -24.61 -10.04 -6.21
CA VAL A 143 -24.27 -8.73 -5.66
C VAL A 143 -24.02 -8.89 -4.16
N THR A 144 -22.95 -8.35 -3.64
CA THR A 144 -22.66 -8.34 -2.21
C THR A 144 -23.51 -7.28 -1.48
N ASP A 145 -23.58 -7.35 -0.15
CA ASP A 145 -24.31 -6.38 0.67
C ASP A 145 -23.71 -4.95 0.54
N SER A 146 -22.41 -4.86 0.26
CA SER A 146 -21.70 -3.59 0.06
C SER A 146 -21.75 -3.07 -1.38
N GLY A 147 -22.36 -3.86 -2.29
CA GLY A 147 -22.67 -3.44 -3.67
C GLY A 147 -21.63 -3.87 -4.72
N GLU A 148 -20.58 -4.59 -4.36
CA GLU A 148 -19.67 -5.28 -5.27
C GLU A 148 -20.40 -6.40 -6.03
N ARG A 149 -19.78 -6.91 -7.08
CA ARG A 149 -20.30 -8.05 -7.87
C ARG A 149 -19.37 -9.24 -7.68
N ILE A 150 -19.98 -10.41 -7.57
CA ILE A 150 -19.27 -11.67 -7.78
C ILE A 150 -19.46 -12.03 -9.24
N VAL A 151 -18.37 -12.26 -9.93
CA VAL A 151 -18.38 -12.60 -11.36
C VAL A 151 -17.57 -13.86 -11.62
N ASP A 152 -17.97 -14.60 -12.63
CA ASP A 152 -17.18 -15.70 -13.19
C ASP A 152 -16.62 -15.26 -14.55
N PHE A 153 -15.30 -15.32 -14.70
CA PHE A 153 -14.64 -15.06 -15.97
C PHE A 153 -14.58 -16.33 -16.82
N ALA A 154 -14.85 -16.16 -18.11
CA ALA A 154 -14.49 -17.09 -19.16
C ALA A 154 -13.30 -16.50 -19.94
N CYS A 155 -12.23 -17.27 -20.06
CA CYS A 155 -10.97 -16.83 -20.63
C CYS A 155 -10.45 -17.88 -21.60
N ASP A 156 -10.06 -17.46 -22.81
CA ASP A 156 -9.34 -18.29 -23.76
C ASP A 156 -7.83 -18.11 -23.56
N GLY A 157 -7.20 -19.09 -22.89
CA GLY A 157 -5.79 -19.05 -22.50
C GLY A 157 -5.53 -18.82 -21.01
N VAL A 158 -4.32 -18.38 -20.68
CA VAL A 158 -3.90 -18.09 -19.31
C VAL A 158 -4.48 -16.74 -18.87
N PHE A 159 -5.30 -16.75 -17.83
CA PHE A 159 -6.04 -15.57 -17.37
C PHE A 159 -5.14 -14.36 -17.13
N GLU A 160 -4.00 -14.56 -16.48
CA GLU A 160 -3.04 -13.50 -16.15
C GLU A 160 -2.45 -12.83 -17.40
N GLU A 161 -2.16 -13.61 -18.44
CA GLU A 161 -1.65 -13.11 -19.71
C GLU A 161 -2.72 -12.32 -20.48
N VAL A 162 -3.95 -12.84 -20.52
CA VAL A 162 -5.08 -12.15 -21.15
C VAL A 162 -5.40 -10.87 -20.39
N LEU A 163 -5.39 -10.90 -19.05
CA LEU A 163 -5.58 -9.74 -18.21
C LEU A 163 -4.49 -8.67 -18.45
N ASP A 164 -3.23 -9.07 -18.63
CA ASP A 164 -2.15 -8.12 -18.93
C ASP A 164 -2.33 -7.41 -20.28
N ARG A 165 -2.90 -8.09 -21.28
CA ARG A 165 -3.23 -7.50 -22.60
C ARG A 165 -4.48 -6.62 -22.57
N ALA A 166 -5.55 -7.10 -21.92
CA ALA A 166 -6.86 -6.46 -21.93
C ALA A 166 -7.04 -5.38 -20.86
N GLY A 167 -6.31 -5.51 -19.77
CA GLY A 167 -6.45 -4.66 -18.60
C GLY A 167 -5.60 -3.39 -18.64
N SER A 168 -6.01 -2.43 -17.85
CA SER A 168 -5.26 -1.21 -17.59
C SER A 168 -4.97 -1.06 -16.10
N MET A 169 -3.87 -0.36 -15.78
CA MET A 169 -3.46 -0.10 -14.39
C MET A 169 -4.57 0.66 -13.65
N PRO A 170 -4.99 0.19 -12.47
CA PRO A 170 -6.05 0.82 -11.69
C PRO A 170 -5.52 2.03 -10.93
N LEU A 171 -5.18 3.11 -11.67
CA LEU A 171 -4.71 4.33 -11.03
C LEU A 171 -5.75 4.87 -10.05
N PRO A 172 -5.28 5.47 -8.93
CA PRO A 172 -6.14 6.15 -7.98
C PRO A 172 -7.03 7.22 -8.63
N PRO A 173 -8.23 7.50 -8.08
CA PRO A 173 -9.21 8.38 -8.73
C PRO A 173 -8.77 9.84 -8.88
N TYR A 174 -7.76 10.28 -8.13
CA TYR A 174 -7.19 11.64 -8.21
C TYR A 174 -6.11 11.79 -9.29
N ILE A 175 -5.71 10.68 -9.95
CA ILE A 175 -4.82 10.72 -11.12
C ILE A 175 -5.69 10.66 -12.37
N HIS A 176 -5.71 11.76 -13.10
CA HIS A 176 -6.51 11.92 -14.33
C HIS A 176 -5.67 11.73 -15.58
N GLU A 177 -4.34 11.90 -15.46
CA GLU A 177 -3.40 11.73 -16.56
C GLU A 177 -3.16 10.25 -16.87
N LYS A 178 -3.11 9.91 -18.17
CA LYS A 178 -2.78 8.57 -18.61
C LYS A 178 -1.28 8.32 -18.48
N LEU A 179 -0.92 7.21 -17.86
CA LEU A 179 0.48 6.79 -17.85
C LEU A 179 0.93 6.41 -19.25
N LYS A 180 2.08 6.95 -19.67
CA LYS A 180 2.77 6.55 -20.92
C LYS A 180 3.36 5.14 -20.79
N ASP A 181 3.84 4.80 -19.62
CA ASP A 181 4.39 3.47 -19.29
C ASP A 181 3.68 2.94 -18.02
N LYS A 182 2.95 1.83 -18.17
CA LYS A 182 2.23 1.18 -17.07
C LYS A 182 3.15 0.74 -15.92
N ASN A 183 4.43 0.45 -16.22
CA ASN A 183 5.42 0.04 -15.22
C ASN A 183 5.80 1.19 -14.26
N ARG A 184 5.44 2.43 -14.57
CA ARG A 184 5.66 3.56 -13.66
C ARG A 184 4.78 3.51 -12.42
N TYR A 185 3.68 2.73 -12.44
CA TYR A 185 2.84 2.44 -11.26
C TYR A 185 3.15 1.06 -10.65
N GLN A 186 4.40 0.59 -10.80
CA GLN A 186 4.96 -0.58 -10.14
C GLN A 186 6.26 -0.24 -9.44
N THR A 187 6.54 -0.86 -8.30
CA THR A 187 7.87 -0.82 -7.69
C THR A 187 8.85 -1.65 -8.51
N VAL A 188 10.13 -1.31 -8.45
CA VAL A 188 11.19 -2.06 -9.17
C VAL A 188 11.44 -3.45 -8.57
N TYR A 189 10.83 -3.74 -7.44
CA TYR A 189 10.92 -5.01 -6.71
C TYR A 189 9.56 -5.75 -6.60
N ALA A 190 8.58 -5.35 -7.38
CA ALA A 190 7.27 -6.01 -7.40
C ALA A 190 7.41 -7.46 -7.92
N LYS A 191 6.88 -8.44 -7.15
CA LYS A 191 7.01 -9.88 -7.45
C LYS A 191 5.66 -10.60 -7.41
N THR A 192 4.91 -10.43 -6.32
CA THR A 192 3.71 -11.23 -6.02
C THR A 192 2.46 -10.53 -6.52
N ASP A 193 1.82 -11.08 -7.54
CA ASP A 193 0.58 -10.55 -8.11
C ASP A 193 -0.58 -10.61 -7.11
N GLY A 194 -1.49 -9.62 -7.14
CA GLY A 194 -2.72 -9.64 -6.34
C GLY A 194 -3.17 -8.28 -5.81
N SER A 195 -2.41 -7.22 -6.02
CA SER A 195 -2.73 -5.89 -5.49
C SER A 195 -3.57 -5.08 -6.47
N ALA A 196 -4.53 -4.31 -5.93
CA ALA A 196 -5.29 -3.32 -6.69
C ALA A 196 -4.61 -1.94 -6.71
N ALA A 197 -3.57 -1.72 -5.87
CA ALA A 197 -2.81 -0.48 -5.85
C ALA A 197 -1.33 -0.73 -5.51
N ALA A 198 -0.44 0.14 -6.00
CA ALA A 198 0.98 0.05 -5.71
C ALA A 198 1.31 0.54 -4.29
N PRO A 199 2.33 -0.04 -3.62
CA PRO A 199 2.92 0.54 -2.41
C PRO A 199 3.78 1.75 -2.80
N THR A 200 3.14 2.91 -2.95
CA THR A 200 3.65 4.07 -3.69
C THR A 200 4.92 4.70 -3.15
N ALA A 201 5.22 4.57 -1.84
CA ALA A 201 6.50 4.97 -1.29
C ALA A 201 7.69 4.19 -1.89
N GLY A 202 7.44 2.98 -2.37
CA GLY A 202 8.43 2.18 -3.08
C GLY A 202 8.72 2.64 -4.51
N LEU A 203 7.88 3.49 -5.09
CA LEU A 203 8.05 4.00 -6.46
C LEU A 203 9.27 4.92 -6.59
N HIS A 204 9.78 5.45 -5.51
CA HIS A 204 10.95 6.32 -5.47
C HIS A 204 12.26 5.57 -5.69
N PHE A 205 12.30 4.27 -5.39
CA PHE A 205 13.52 3.48 -5.53
C PHE A 205 13.83 3.12 -6.98
N THR A 206 15.12 3.16 -7.30
CA THR A 206 15.69 2.57 -8.52
C THR A 206 16.46 1.29 -8.15
N PRO A 207 16.69 0.36 -9.10
CA PRO A 207 17.53 -0.81 -8.84
C PRO A 207 18.96 -0.42 -8.39
N ALA A 208 19.52 0.64 -8.98
CA ALA A 208 20.84 1.15 -8.63
C ALA A 208 20.90 1.66 -7.18
N LEU A 209 19.92 2.49 -6.77
CA LEU A 209 19.85 2.98 -5.40
C LEU A 209 19.69 1.86 -4.37
N LEU A 210 18.86 0.85 -4.66
CA LEU A 210 18.72 -0.32 -3.79
C LEU A 210 20.02 -1.10 -3.67
N GLN A 211 20.78 -1.23 -4.75
CA GLN A 211 22.08 -1.89 -4.71
C GLN A 211 23.09 -1.08 -3.88
N GLU A 212 23.19 0.24 -4.07
CA GLU A 212 24.03 1.11 -3.25
C GLU A 212 23.68 0.98 -1.74
N ILE A 213 22.39 0.94 -1.41
CA ILE A 213 21.93 0.75 -0.02
C ILE A 213 22.37 -0.61 0.55
N LYS A 214 22.28 -1.69 -0.25
CA LYS A 214 22.77 -3.02 0.16
C LYS A 214 24.28 -3.01 0.38
N ASP A 215 25.04 -2.38 -0.53
CA ASP A 215 26.51 -2.30 -0.47
C ASP A 215 26.99 -1.53 0.77
N MET A 216 26.14 -0.65 1.33
CA MET A 216 26.38 0.04 2.61
C MET A 216 26.18 -0.88 3.84
N GLY A 217 25.74 -2.13 3.65
CA GLY A 217 25.44 -3.05 4.75
C GLY A 217 24.03 -2.91 5.35
N VAL A 218 23.10 -2.30 4.61
CA VAL A 218 21.68 -2.30 4.95
C VAL A 218 21.04 -3.59 4.45
N GLU A 219 20.35 -4.31 5.34
CA GLU A 219 19.61 -5.51 4.96
C GLU A 219 18.24 -5.14 4.38
N ILE A 220 17.77 -5.86 3.35
CA ILE A 220 16.44 -5.65 2.78
C ILE A 220 15.57 -6.86 3.12
N ALA A 221 14.45 -6.62 3.82
CA ALA A 221 13.45 -7.63 4.12
C ALA A 221 12.20 -7.39 3.26
N GLU A 222 11.75 -8.42 2.55
CA GLU A 222 10.56 -8.36 1.70
C GLU A 222 9.35 -8.92 2.44
N VAL A 223 8.29 -8.13 2.52
CA VAL A 223 6.98 -8.54 3.05
C VAL A 223 5.91 -8.38 2.00
N LEU A 224 4.76 -8.98 2.21
CA LEU A 224 3.61 -8.87 1.32
C LEU A 224 2.43 -8.24 2.05
N LEU A 225 1.77 -7.28 1.40
CA LEU A 225 0.41 -6.85 1.70
C LEU A 225 -0.26 -6.47 0.38
N HIS A 226 -1.34 -7.15 0.05
CA HIS A 226 -2.15 -6.80 -1.11
C HIS A 226 -3.05 -5.63 -0.80
N VAL A 227 -2.73 -4.49 -1.42
CA VAL A 227 -3.45 -3.23 -1.20
C VAL A 227 -4.80 -3.28 -1.90
N GLY A 228 -5.87 -3.15 -1.14
CA GLY A 228 -7.22 -3.03 -1.66
C GLY A 228 -7.59 -1.59 -2.02
N LEU A 229 -8.64 -1.41 -2.81
CA LEU A 229 -9.14 -0.07 -3.20
C LEU A 229 -9.73 0.72 -2.03
N GLY A 230 -10.00 0.06 -0.92
CA GLY A 230 -10.47 0.73 0.30
C GLY A 230 -9.49 1.81 0.80
N THR A 231 -8.20 1.67 0.50
CA THR A 231 -7.16 2.66 0.84
C THR A 231 -7.43 4.05 0.24
N PHE A 232 -8.20 4.11 -0.86
CA PHE A 232 -8.58 5.38 -1.50
C PHE A 232 -9.98 5.87 -1.11
N ARG A 233 -10.70 5.14 -0.25
CA ARG A 233 -12.01 5.59 0.22
C ARG A 233 -11.80 6.63 1.34
N PRO A 234 -12.48 7.78 1.27
CA PRO A 234 -12.41 8.76 2.35
C PRO A 234 -13.07 8.20 3.61
N VAL A 235 -12.55 8.58 4.77
CA VAL A 235 -13.19 8.33 6.07
C VAL A 235 -14.50 9.12 6.10
N LYS A 236 -15.61 8.44 6.37
CA LYS A 236 -16.95 9.05 6.40
C LYS A 236 -17.35 9.47 7.79
N GLU A 237 -16.95 8.70 8.77
CA GLU A 237 -17.27 8.85 10.17
C GLU A 237 -16.56 10.06 10.76
N ASP A 238 -17.24 10.83 11.63
CA ASP A 238 -16.63 11.97 12.32
C ASP A 238 -15.68 11.53 13.42
N ALA A 239 -16.09 10.60 14.28
CA ALA A 239 -15.21 9.98 15.26
C ALA A 239 -14.35 8.93 14.56
N ILE A 240 -13.02 9.05 14.67
CA ILE A 240 -12.13 8.10 13.98
C ILE A 240 -12.28 6.68 14.52
N THR A 241 -12.69 6.51 15.77
CA THR A 241 -12.95 5.21 16.41
C THR A 241 -14.08 4.42 15.77
N ASP A 242 -15.01 5.09 15.08
CA ASP A 242 -16.15 4.45 14.42
C ASP A 242 -15.81 3.92 13.02
N HIS A 243 -14.64 4.35 12.49
CA HIS A 243 -14.17 3.92 11.18
C HIS A 243 -13.74 2.46 11.18
N LYS A 244 -14.30 1.70 10.25
CA LYS A 244 -13.94 0.29 10.04
C LYS A 244 -12.95 0.18 8.87
N MET A 245 -11.72 -0.20 9.17
CA MET A 245 -10.74 -0.51 8.14
C MET A 245 -11.17 -1.75 7.36
N HIS A 246 -10.96 -1.71 6.05
CA HIS A 246 -11.11 -2.89 5.21
C HIS A 246 -9.99 -3.89 5.50
N SER A 247 -10.32 -5.16 5.31
CA SER A 247 -9.40 -6.28 5.50
C SER A 247 -8.50 -6.45 4.27
N GLU A 248 -7.20 -6.61 4.49
CA GLU A 248 -6.19 -6.83 3.44
C GLU A 248 -5.33 -8.03 3.82
N TYR A 249 -5.04 -8.88 2.82
CA TYR A 249 -4.14 -10.02 3.02
C TYR A 249 -2.70 -9.56 3.18
N TYR A 250 -2.01 -10.12 4.17
CA TYR A 250 -0.58 -9.89 4.39
C TYR A 250 0.18 -11.19 4.64
N GLU A 251 1.49 -11.15 4.41
CA GLU A 251 2.39 -12.27 4.68
C GLU A 251 3.78 -11.76 5.06
N VAL A 252 4.39 -12.42 6.06
CA VAL A 252 5.80 -12.28 6.42
C VAL A 252 6.45 -13.66 6.35
N GLY A 253 7.25 -13.88 5.32
CA GLY A 253 7.97 -15.14 5.12
C GLY A 253 9.10 -15.34 6.15
N LYS A 254 9.64 -16.56 6.20
CA LYS A 254 10.66 -16.97 7.17
C LYS A 254 11.90 -16.07 7.14
N GLU A 255 12.45 -15.81 5.95
CA GLU A 255 13.65 -14.97 5.80
C GLU A 255 13.46 -13.56 6.34
N ALA A 256 12.35 -12.90 5.95
CA ALA A 256 12.03 -11.55 6.43
C ALA A 256 11.82 -11.53 7.95
N ALA A 257 11.11 -12.51 8.50
CA ALA A 257 10.88 -12.64 9.94
C ALA A 257 12.20 -12.81 10.72
N GLU A 258 13.14 -13.61 10.21
CA GLU A 258 14.46 -13.81 10.81
C GLU A 258 15.31 -12.54 10.79
N ILE A 259 15.38 -11.83 9.63
CA ILE A 259 16.13 -10.58 9.49
C ILE A 259 15.57 -9.52 10.45
N ILE A 260 14.25 -9.30 10.46
CA ILE A 260 13.60 -8.29 11.28
C ILE A 260 13.76 -8.61 12.77
N SER A 261 13.50 -9.85 13.18
CA SER A 261 13.60 -10.25 14.57
C SER A 261 15.04 -10.19 15.10
N ARG A 262 16.03 -10.52 14.27
CA ARG A 262 17.44 -10.33 14.62
C ARG A 262 17.75 -8.85 14.82
N ALA A 263 17.31 -7.98 13.92
CA ALA A 263 17.51 -6.55 14.06
C ALA A 263 16.91 -5.99 15.36
N LYS A 264 15.68 -6.39 15.69
CA LYS A 264 15.03 -5.95 16.95
C LYS A 264 15.80 -6.40 18.18
N ARG A 265 16.26 -7.66 18.24
CA ARG A 265 17.08 -8.18 19.37
C ARG A 265 18.42 -7.46 19.50
N GLU A 266 19.00 -7.03 18.39
CA GLU A 266 20.28 -6.31 18.35
C GLU A 266 20.14 -4.79 18.49
N GLY A 267 18.93 -4.25 18.66
CA GLY A 267 18.66 -2.81 18.76
C GLY A 267 18.94 -2.03 17.49
N ARG A 268 18.90 -2.70 16.34
CA ARG A 268 19.05 -2.10 15.01
C ARG A 268 17.70 -1.54 14.52
N ARG A 269 17.74 -0.50 13.69
CA ARG A 269 16.52 0.15 13.20
C ARG A 269 15.82 -0.70 12.15
N VAL A 270 14.50 -0.82 12.29
CA VAL A 270 13.58 -1.35 11.28
C VAL A 270 12.89 -0.19 10.59
N ILE A 271 13.16 0.00 9.30
CA ILE A 271 12.72 1.11 8.48
C ILE A 271 11.66 0.62 7.51
N ALA A 272 10.41 1.01 7.71
CA ALA A 272 9.32 0.63 6.83
C ALA A 272 9.26 1.53 5.59
N VAL A 273 9.15 0.94 4.40
CA VAL A 273 8.88 1.63 3.15
C VAL A 273 7.38 1.57 2.87
N GLY A 274 6.70 2.68 3.11
CA GLY A 274 5.26 2.85 2.95
C GLY A 274 4.44 2.38 4.15
N THR A 275 3.24 2.94 4.23
CA THR A 275 2.25 2.59 5.26
C THR A 275 1.80 1.14 5.18
N THR A 276 1.89 0.51 4.01
CA THR A 276 1.61 -0.92 3.81
C THR A 276 2.61 -1.79 4.56
N SER A 277 3.92 -1.50 4.48
CA SER A 277 4.94 -2.20 5.26
C SER A 277 4.75 -1.97 6.76
N VAL A 278 4.37 -0.75 7.20
CA VAL A 278 4.01 -0.49 8.60
C VAL A 278 2.86 -1.39 9.04
N ARG A 279 1.77 -1.43 8.29
CA ARG A 279 0.60 -2.24 8.64
C ARG A 279 0.93 -3.73 8.70
N THR A 280 1.74 -4.23 7.77
CA THR A 280 2.23 -5.63 7.82
C THR A 280 3.03 -5.88 9.08
N LEU A 281 4.04 -5.05 9.36
CA LEU A 281 4.93 -5.24 10.48
C LEU A 281 4.20 -5.16 11.82
N GLU A 282 3.36 -4.14 12.00
CA GLU A 282 2.61 -3.96 13.25
C GLU A 282 1.51 -5.01 13.45
N SER A 283 0.98 -5.60 12.37
CA SER A 283 0.06 -6.75 12.45
C SER A 283 0.78 -8.03 12.83
N ALA A 284 2.00 -8.23 12.33
CA ALA A 284 2.80 -9.44 12.58
C ALA A 284 3.55 -9.41 13.90
N ALA A 285 3.89 -8.22 14.42
CA ALA A 285 4.74 -8.04 15.58
C ALA A 285 4.20 -8.68 16.87
N GLU A 286 5.09 -9.35 17.58
CA GLU A 286 4.91 -9.75 18.97
C GLU A 286 5.13 -8.52 19.90
N ASP A 287 4.89 -8.67 21.20
CA ASP A 287 5.00 -7.56 22.15
C ASP A 287 6.43 -7.01 22.29
N ASP A 288 7.44 -7.84 22.04
CA ASP A 288 8.86 -7.45 22.04
C ASP A 288 9.33 -6.87 20.69
N GLY A 289 8.43 -6.72 19.72
CA GLY A 289 8.69 -6.22 18.37
C GLY A 289 9.29 -7.24 17.42
N THR A 290 9.54 -8.48 17.85
CA THR A 290 9.96 -9.56 16.96
C THR A 290 8.79 -10.07 16.11
N ILE A 291 9.09 -10.78 15.02
CA ILE A 291 8.10 -11.33 14.11
C ILE A 291 8.37 -12.81 13.87
N LYS A 292 7.33 -13.62 13.94
CA LYS A 292 7.34 -15.02 13.47
C LYS A 292 6.81 -15.08 12.03
N PRO A 293 7.23 -16.06 11.22
CA PRO A 293 6.62 -16.28 9.91
C PRO A 293 5.11 -16.45 10.06
N CYS A 294 4.34 -15.61 9.36
CA CYS A 294 2.89 -15.61 9.46
C CYS A 294 2.24 -15.05 8.19
N HIS A 295 0.98 -15.37 8.01
CA HIS A 295 0.11 -14.81 6.99
C HIS A 295 -1.31 -14.67 7.54
N GLY A 296 -2.14 -13.88 6.87
CA GLY A 296 -3.53 -13.71 7.28
C GLY A 296 -4.13 -12.44 6.73
N ASN A 297 -5.17 -11.95 7.40
CA ASN A 297 -5.82 -10.71 7.03
C ASN A 297 -5.65 -9.69 8.14
N THR A 298 -5.44 -8.43 7.76
CA THR A 298 -5.34 -7.32 8.71
C THR A 298 -6.32 -6.21 8.38
N SER A 299 -7.05 -5.77 9.39
CA SER A 299 -7.83 -4.54 9.40
C SER A 299 -7.27 -3.53 10.43
N ILE A 300 -5.96 -3.63 10.71
CA ILE A 300 -5.30 -2.74 11.68
C ILE A 300 -5.49 -1.27 11.29
N PHE A 301 -5.99 -0.48 12.25
CA PHE A 301 -6.15 0.96 12.11
C PHE A 301 -5.24 1.67 13.11
N ILE A 302 -4.19 2.30 12.57
CA ILE A 302 -3.16 2.97 13.36
C ILE A 302 -3.43 4.48 13.38
N TYR A 303 -3.61 5.03 14.59
CA TYR A 303 -3.81 6.46 14.86
C TYR A 303 -3.29 6.80 16.28
N PRO A 304 -3.05 8.07 16.61
CA PRO A 304 -2.60 8.44 17.97
C PRO A 304 -3.64 8.03 19.05
N PRO A 305 -3.20 7.45 20.19
CA PRO A 305 -1.83 7.29 20.68
C PRO A 305 -1.22 5.89 20.46
N TYR A 306 -1.27 5.33 19.23
CA TYR A 306 -0.69 4.01 18.94
C TYR A 306 0.81 3.95 19.28
N LYS A 307 1.24 2.82 19.86
CA LYS A 307 2.65 2.56 20.18
C LYS A 307 3.19 1.52 19.21
N PHE A 308 4.13 1.94 18.35
CA PHE A 308 4.80 1.05 17.42
C PHE A 308 5.66 0.03 18.16
N ARG A 309 5.54 -1.24 17.79
CA ARG A 309 6.30 -2.35 18.37
C ARG A 309 7.53 -2.70 17.53
N CYS A 310 7.35 -2.76 16.23
CA CYS A 310 8.38 -3.20 15.30
C CYS A 310 9.03 -2.04 14.54
N VAL A 311 8.25 -1.06 14.08
CA VAL A 311 8.72 -0.01 13.18
C VAL A 311 9.40 1.13 13.94
N ASP A 312 10.66 1.40 13.58
CA ASP A 312 11.45 2.49 14.16
C ASP A 312 11.46 3.75 13.29
N CYS A 313 11.52 3.61 11.96
CA CYS A 313 11.55 4.71 10.99
C CYS A 313 10.59 4.43 9.83
N LEU A 314 10.15 5.49 9.14
CA LEU A 314 9.19 5.40 8.05
C LEU A 314 9.60 6.25 6.84
N ILE A 315 9.61 5.62 5.66
CA ILE A 315 9.67 6.30 4.37
C ILE A 315 8.25 6.27 3.79
N THR A 316 7.66 7.44 3.50
CA THR A 316 6.27 7.51 3.04
C THR A 316 6.03 8.70 2.12
N ASN A 317 4.99 8.63 1.27
CA ASN A 317 4.51 9.79 0.53
C ASN A 317 3.75 10.77 1.45
N PHE A 318 3.46 11.96 0.96
CA PHE A 318 2.51 12.85 1.60
C PHE A 318 1.08 12.39 1.33
N HIS A 319 0.24 12.37 2.36
CA HIS A 319 -1.11 11.79 2.34
C HIS A 319 -2.20 12.86 2.34
N LEU A 320 -3.44 12.49 1.93
CA LEU A 320 -4.61 13.38 1.93
C LEU A 320 -4.95 13.87 3.33
N PRO A 321 -5.50 15.08 3.42
CA PRO A 321 -6.19 15.51 4.63
C PRO A 321 -7.29 14.51 5.01
N GLU A 322 -7.49 14.34 6.31
CA GLU A 322 -8.53 13.50 6.89
C GLU A 322 -8.49 12.01 6.51
N SER A 323 -7.37 11.52 5.93
CA SER A 323 -7.21 10.11 5.55
C SER A 323 -6.69 9.25 6.70
N THR A 324 -6.96 7.94 6.64
CA THR A 324 -6.37 6.97 7.59
C THR A 324 -4.84 6.95 7.54
N LEU A 325 -4.26 7.35 6.41
CA LEU A 325 -2.81 7.34 6.21
C LEU A 325 -2.10 8.50 6.91
N ILE A 326 -2.68 9.72 6.92
CA ILE A 326 -2.12 10.81 7.74
C ILE A 326 -2.27 10.51 9.23
N MET A 327 -3.35 9.81 9.63
CA MET A 327 -3.54 9.36 11.01
C MET A 327 -2.46 8.38 11.46
N LEU A 328 -2.06 7.43 10.58
CA LEU A 328 -0.96 6.51 10.83
C LEU A 328 0.37 7.27 11.03
N VAL A 329 0.67 8.20 10.15
CA VAL A 329 1.91 9.00 10.27
C VAL A 329 1.85 9.89 11.52
N ALA A 330 0.67 10.44 11.86
CA ALA A 330 0.46 11.20 13.09
C ALA A 330 0.70 10.36 14.35
N ALA A 331 0.42 9.05 14.31
CA ALA A 331 0.73 8.17 15.43
C ALA A 331 2.23 8.08 15.71
N MET A 332 3.09 8.24 14.67
CA MET A 332 4.54 8.16 14.82
C MET A 332 5.19 9.46 15.32
N VAL A 333 4.65 10.62 14.97
CA VAL A 333 5.28 11.92 15.25
C VAL A 333 4.44 12.86 16.12
N GLY A 334 3.19 12.51 16.37
CA GLY A 334 2.20 13.38 17.02
C GLY A 334 1.41 14.20 15.99
N ARG A 335 0.11 14.42 16.31
CA ARG A 335 -0.82 15.10 15.41
C ARG A 335 -0.40 16.52 15.04
N GLU A 336 -0.06 17.33 16.04
CA GLU A 336 0.31 18.73 15.81
C GLU A 336 1.58 18.84 14.97
N LYS A 337 2.57 17.99 15.25
CA LYS A 337 3.83 17.97 14.51
C LYS A 337 3.63 17.57 13.05
N ILE A 338 2.84 16.54 12.77
CA ILE A 338 2.63 16.13 11.38
C ILE A 338 1.89 17.20 10.58
N LEU A 339 0.91 17.88 11.16
CA LEU A 339 0.21 18.98 10.49
C LEU A 339 1.16 20.17 10.21
N GLN A 340 2.07 20.46 11.13
CA GLN A 340 3.11 21.47 10.91
C GLN A 340 4.05 21.08 9.76
N LEU A 341 4.49 19.81 9.71
CA LEU A 341 5.35 19.30 8.64
C LEU A 341 4.65 19.35 7.27
N TYR A 342 3.35 19.02 7.24
CA TYR A 342 2.56 19.10 6.02
C TYR A 342 2.33 20.54 5.56
N LYS A 343 2.10 21.47 6.49
CA LYS A 343 2.08 22.91 6.18
C LYS A 343 3.42 23.36 5.56
N THR A 344 4.53 22.96 6.15
CA THR A 344 5.87 23.23 5.60
C THR A 344 6.03 22.63 4.20
N ALA A 345 5.52 21.41 3.96
CA ALA A 345 5.58 20.79 2.65
C ALA A 345 4.75 21.55 1.60
N VAL A 346 3.54 22.01 1.96
CA VAL A 346 2.68 22.83 1.08
C VAL A 346 3.35 24.16 0.74
N GLU A 347 3.86 24.88 1.75
CA GLU A 347 4.57 26.17 1.58
C GLU A 347 5.81 26.04 0.68
N ASN A 348 6.51 24.91 0.77
CA ASN A 348 7.67 24.59 -0.06
C ASN A 348 7.30 23.90 -1.38
N LYS A 349 6.01 23.81 -1.75
CA LYS A 349 5.53 23.25 -2.99
C LYS A 349 6.02 21.81 -3.24
N TYR A 350 5.99 20.97 -2.21
CA TYR A 350 6.14 19.53 -2.38
C TYR A 350 4.95 18.99 -3.16
N ARG A 351 5.17 17.91 -3.90
CA ARG A 351 4.11 17.20 -4.61
C ARG A 351 3.53 16.13 -3.70
N PHE A 352 2.24 15.96 -3.76
CA PHE A 352 1.49 15.09 -2.86
C PHE A 352 1.00 13.82 -3.57
N PHE A 353 0.67 12.79 -2.80
CA PHE A 353 0.11 11.51 -3.18
C PHE A 353 1.05 10.55 -3.90
N SER A 354 0.44 9.59 -4.66
CA SER A 354 1.10 8.41 -5.22
C SER A 354 2.33 8.70 -6.07
N PHE A 355 2.30 9.77 -6.84
CA PHE A 355 3.42 10.22 -7.70
C PHE A 355 4.13 11.44 -7.13
N GLY A 356 3.76 11.83 -5.93
CA GLY A 356 4.33 12.97 -5.23
C GLY A 356 5.75 12.76 -4.74
N ASP A 357 6.13 13.60 -3.79
CA ASP A 357 7.41 13.56 -3.13
C ASP A 357 7.36 12.68 -1.88
N CYS A 358 8.47 12.52 -1.20
CA CYS A 358 8.65 11.58 -0.12
C CYS A 358 8.99 12.29 1.20
N MET A 359 8.61 11.64 2.31
CA MET A 359 9.03 12.00 3.67
C MET A 359 9.79 10.82 4.27
N PHE A 360 10.88 11.09 4.98
CA PHE A 360 11.59 10.15 5.85
C PHE A 360 11.50 10.63 7.30
N ILE A 361 10.94 9.79 8.14
CA ILE A 361 10.76 10.02 9.57
C ILE A 361 11.68 9.05 10.31
N CYS A 362 12.68 9.55 11.04
CA CYS A 362 13.69 8.76 11.74
C CYS A 362 13.90 9.20 13.20
#